data_3f936a2178aebf4b3829e94ce84ac791
#
_entry.id   3f936a2178aebf4b3829e94ce84ac791
#
_cell.length_a   1.000
_cell.length_b   1.000
_cell.length_c   1.000
_cell.angle_alpha   90.00
_cell.angle_beta   90.00
_cell.angle_gamma   90.00
#
_symmetry.space_group_name_H-M   'P 1'
#
loop_
_entity.id
_entity.type
_entity.pdbx_description
1 polymer ?
#
loop_
_entity_poly.entity_id
_entity_poly.type
_entity_poly.pdbx_seq_one_letter_code
_entity_poly.pdbx_strand_id
1 'polypeptide(L)'
;VNTKLRKVNEDKIIEVTKQATPQMLWSGAFAQLSNSKVEANFADFRTYTYNGETADNAYHLGYDLSVTKNYPVEASNSGKVAFAGPLGIYGNAVIIDHGLGLFSLYGHLSAIDVKVGDALAKRQVLGKTGETGLAAGDHLHFGIYLDGLAVLPVEWWDQKWIDDNFTPKLTGRSGQEIAEAQQVKKKPKQVKTTKPAKHVKRGSRR
;
A
#
# COMPACT_ATOMS: atom_id res chain seq x y z
N VAL A 1 -11.03 28.79 3.48
CA VAL A 1 -11.23 27.97 2.27
C VAL A 1 -10.66 26.58 2.49
N ASN A 2 -9.41 26.46 2.98
CA ASN A 2 -8.71 25.19 3.17
C ASN A 2 -9.45 24.23 4.12
N THR A 3 -9.86 24.66 5.32
CA THR A 3 -10.60 23.84 6.31
C THR A 3 -11.88 23.25 5.72
N LYS A 4 -12.66 24.03 4.97
CA LYS A 4 -13.90 23.54 4.33
C LYS A 4 -13.59 22.51 3.25
N LEU A 5 -12.54 22.73 2.45
CA LEU A 5 -12.15 21.80 1.40
C LEU A 5 -11.62 20.49 1.98
N ARG A 6 -10.83 20.54 3.07
CA ARG A 6 -10.38 19.34 3.79
C ARG A 6 -11.54 18.50 4.25
N LYS A 7 -12.52 19.13 4.91
CA LYS A 7 -13.72 18.43 5.37
C LYS A 7 -14.45 17.72 4.22
N VAL A 8 -14.65 18.42 3.09
CA VAL A 8 -15.29 17.81 1.90
C VAL A 8 -14.49 16.61 1.39
N ASN A 9 -13.16 16.70 1.39
CA ASN A 9 -12.31 15.58 0.96
C ASN A 9 -12.36 14.40 1.94
N GLU A 10 -12.33 14.66 3.25
CA GLU A 10 -12.48 13.64 4.29
C GLU A 10 -13.85 12.95 4.19
N ASP A 11 -14.94 13.72 4.04
CA ASP A 11 -16.30 13.18 3.85
C ASP A 11 -16.35 12.29 2.60
N LYS A 12 -15.66 12.67 1.51
CA LYS A 12 -15.57 11.86 0.29
C LYS A 12 -14.76 10.58 0.48
N ILE A 13 -13.64 10.63 1.20
CA ILE A 13 -12.85 9.45 1.54
C ILE A 13 -13.70 8.49 2.39
N ILE A 14 -14.40 8.99 3.41
CA ILE A 14 -15.30 8.20 4.24
C ILE A 14 -16.40 7.55 3.38
N GLU A 15 -17.00 8.29 2.44
CA GLU A 15 -18.02 7.75 1.52
C GLU A 15 -17.47 6.57 0.70
N VAL A 16 -16.27 6.73 0.12
CA VAL A 16 -15.62 5.69 -0.69
C VAL A 16 -15.29 4.47 0.16
N THR A 17 -14.76 4.67 1.37
CA THR A 17 -14.31 3.58 2.25
C THR A 17 -15.46 2.81 2.92
N LYS A 18 -16.68 3.34 2.92
CA LYS A 18 -17.88 2.59 3.36
C LYS A 18 -18.23 1.39 2.46
N GLN A 19 -17.73 1.35 1.24
CA GLN A 19 -18.04 0.28 0.26
C GLN A 19 -16.92 -0.75 0.16
N ALA A 20 -16.36 -1.15 1.31
CA ALA A 20 -15.28 -2.12 1.36
C ALA A 20 -15.70 -3.50 0.85
N THR A 21 -14.83 -4.14 0.08
CA THR A 21 -14.96 -5.55 -0.30
C THR A 21 -14.89 -6.42 0.97
N PRO A 22 -15.84 -7.38 1.18
CA PRO A 22 -15.86 -8.18 2.40
C PRO A 22 -14.76 -9.27 2.46
N GLN A 23 -14.02 -9.48 1.38
CA GLN A 23 -12.89 -10.42 1.31
C GLN A 23 -11.56 -9.67 1.33
N MET A 24 -10.53 -10.27 1.95
CA MET A 24 -9.17 -9.78 1.90
C MET A 24 -8.60 -9.94 0.48
N LEU A 25 -8.17 -8.82 -0.14
CA LEU A 25 -7.61 -8.79 -1.49
C LEU A 25 -6.08 -8.66 -1.51
N TRP A 26 -5.44 -8.49 -0.36
CA TRP A 26 -4.01 -8.25 -0.22
C TRP A 26 -3.28 -9.41 0.46
N SER A 27 -1.95 -9.43 0.39
CA SER A 27 -1.11 -10.39 1.10
C SER A 27 0.26 -9.83 1.42
N GLY A 28 0.77 -10.17 2.61
CA GLY A 28 2.08 -9.71 3.08
C GLY A 28 2.15 -8.20 3.27
N ALA A 29 3.35 -7.68 3.56
CA ALA A 29 3.56 -6.25 3.77
C ALA A 29 3.17 -5.43 2.54
N PHE A 30 2.71 -4.22 2.75
CA PHE A 30 2.51 -3.22 1.71
C PHE A 30 3.88 -2.72 1.21
N ALA A 31 3.92 -2.21 0.01
CA ALA A 31 5.15 -1.69 -0.56
C ALA A 31 5.19 -0.17 -0.46
N GLN A 32 6.27 0.38 0.08
CA GLN A 32 6.59 1.78 -0.11
C GLN A 32 6.90 2.05 -1.58
N LEU A 33 6.66 3.27 -2.07
CA LEU A 33 7.05 3.68 -3.42
C LEU A 33 8.54 3.41 -3.63
N SER A 34 8.88 2.74 -4.74
CA SER A 34 10.26 2.37 -5.06
C SER A 34 11.16 3.61 -5.14
N ASN A 35 12.38 3.50 -4.60
CA ASN A 35 13.39 4.57 -4.58
C ASN A 35 12.96 5.87 -3.90
N SER A 36 11.87 5.88 -3.14
CA SER A 36 11.39 7.08 -2.46
C SER A 36 12.09 7.32 -1.13
N LYS A 37 12.18 8.61 -0.79
CA LYS A 37 12.57 9.11 0.53
C LYS A 37 11.33 9.69 1.21
N VAL A 38 11.14 9.43 2.49
CA VAL A 38 10.13 10.11 3.30
C VAL A 38 10.56 11.54 3.53
N GLU A 39 9.74 12.52 3.11
CA GLU A 39 9.94 13.95 3.34
C GLU A 39 9.09 14.49 4.47
N ALA A 40 7.85 13.97 4.62
CA ALA A 40 6.97 14.36 5.71
C ALA A 40 6.25 13.13 6.27
N ASN A 41 6.07 13.14 7.59
CA ASN A 41 5.55 12.00 8.32
C ASN A 41 4.04 12.11 8.54
N PHE A 42 3.42 10.97 8.83
CA PHE A 42 2.07 10.89 9.36
C PHE A 42 1.98 11.64 10.69
N ALA A 43 0.87 12.35 10.90
CA ALA A 43 0.57 13.17 12.06
C ALA A 43 1.48 14.40 12.25
N ASP A 44 2.31 14.78 11.28
CA ASP A 44 2.99 16.07 11.30
C ASP A 44 1.95 17.21 11.41
N PHE A 45 2.10 18.07 12.43
CA PHE A 45 1.24 19.24 12.62
C PHE A 45 1.69 20.36 11.68
N ARG A 46 0.81 20.79 10.77
CA ARG A 46 1.11 21.81 9.77
C ARG A 46 0.32 23.07 10.02
N THR A 47 1.00 24.22 10.04
CA THR A 47 0.40 25.54 10.05
C THR A 47 0.47 26.13 8.64
N TYR A 48 -0.69 26.46 8.10
CA TYR A 48 -0.81 27.10 6.78
C TYR A 48 -0.94 28.60 6.99
N THR A 49 -0.09 29.38 6.30
CA THR A 49 -0.13 30.84 6.36
C THR A 49 -0.56 31.44 5.03
N TYR A 50 -1.29 32.55 5.09
CA TYR A 50 -1.66 33.34 3.94
C TYR A 50 -1.45 34.83 4.27
N ASN A 51 -0.69 35.55 3.45
CA ASN A 51 -0.31 36.96 3.70
C ASN A 51 0.31 37.19 5.10
N GLY A 52 1.07 36.23 5.62
CA GLY A 52 1.73 36.32 6.92
C GLY A 52 0.85 35.95 8.13
N GLU A 53 -0.43 35.69 7.93
CA GLU A 53 -1.34 35.28 9.00
C GLU A 53 -1.63 33.77 8.92
N THR A 54 -1.89 33.15 10.09
CA THR A 54 -2.31 31.74 10.13
C THR A 54 -3.69 31.59 9.53
N ALA A 55 -3.77 30.87 8.42
CA ALA A 55 -5.01 30.60 7.70
C ALA A 55 -5.67 29.29 8.15
N ASP A 56 -4.88 28.29 8.55
CA ASP A 56 -5.38 26.96 8.95
C ASP A 56 -4.29 26.15 9.69
N ASN A 57 -4.74 25.16 10.47
CA ASN A 57 -3.89 24.13 11.06
C ASN A 57 -4.47 22.76 10.76
N ALA A 58 -3.64 21.80 10.42
CA ALA A 58 -4.08 20.43 10.16
C ALA A 58 -2.98 19.42 10.43
N TYR A 59 -3.38 18.19 10.77
CA TYR A 59 -2.48 17.05 10.79
C TYR A 59 -2.33 16.45 9.41
N HIS A 60 -1.14 15.95 9.12
CA HIS A 60 -0.82 15.24 7.89
C HIS A 60 -1.31 13.79 7.99
N LEU A 61 -2.26 13.38 7.14
CA LEU A 61 -2.92 12.07 7.20
C LEU A 61 -2.27 11.03 6.27
N GLY A 62 -0.94 11.09 6.12
CA GLY A 62 -0.17 10.17 5.29
C GLY A 62 1.33 10.41 5.40
N TYR A 63 2.08 9.85 4.46
CA TYR A 63 3.48 10.15 4.22
C TYR A 63 3.63 10.88 2.89
N ASP A 64 4.49 11.91 2.84
CA ASP A 64 4.93 12.49 1.58
C ASP A 64 6.24 11.80 1.16
N LEU A 65 6.21 11.16 0.00
CA LEU A 65 7.29 10.35 -0.53
C LEU A 65 7.89 11.04 -1.76
N SER A 66 9.12 11.55 -1.62
CA SER A 66 9.83 12.21 -2.71
C SER A 66 10.61 11.23 -3.57
N VAL A 67 10.59 11.48 -4.86
CA VAL A 67 11.30 10.77 -5.92
C VAL A 67 11.67 11.75 -7.03
N THR A 68 12.18 11.25 -8.17
CA THR A 68 12.33 12.05 -9.37
C THR A 68 10.96 12.43 -9.94
N LYS A 69 10.87 13.59 -10.57
CA LYS A 69 9.62 14.16 -11.13
C LYS A 69 8.90 13.17 -12.08
N ASN A 70 7.57 13.12 -11.97
CA ASN A 70 6.70 12.23 -12.77
C ASN A 70 7.09 10.73 -12.67
N TYR A 71 7.51 10.30 -11.50
CA TYR A 71 7.90 8.92 -11.25
C TYR A 71 6.69 7.96 -11.30
N PRO A 72 6.84 6.74 -11.86
CA PRO A 72 5.75 5.76 -11.85
C PRO A 72 5.31 5.41 -10.44
N VAL A 73 4.01 5.56 -10.16
CA VAL A 73 3.40 5.19 -8.88
C VAL A 73 2.83 3.79 -8.99
N GLU A 74 3.26 2.93 -8.07
CA GLU A 74 2.85 1.53 -8.01
C GLU A 74 1.82 1.29 -6.90
N ALA A 75 0.87 0.38 -7.14
CA ALA A 75 -0.04 -0.10 -6.09
C ALA A 75 0.76 -0.76 -4.95
N SER A 76 0.58 -0.28 -3.73
CA SER A 76 1.32 -0.78 -2.55
C SER A 76 1.00 -2.23 -2.20
N ASN A 77 -0.22 -2.69 -2.52
CA ASN A 77 -0.63 -4.09 -2.47
C ASN A 77 -1.76 -4.36 -3.48
N SER A 78 -2.14 -5.62 -3.64
CA SER A 78 -3.25 -6.00 -4.51
C SER A 78 -4.57 -5.48 -3.97
N GLY A 79 -5.49 -5.12 -4.87
CA GLY A 79 -6.80 -4.58 -4.51
C GLY A 79 -7.61 -4.17 -5.73
N LYS A 80 -8.68 -3.43 -5.49
CA LYS A 80 -9.58 -2.91 -6.51
C LYS A 80 -9.65 -1.39 -6.43
N VAL A 81 -9.56 -0.69 -7.54
CA VAL A 81 -9.69 0.78 -7.58
C VAL A 81 -11.10 1.17 -7.14
N ALA A 82 -11.21 1.83 -5.99
CA ALA A 82 -12.45 2.35 -5.43
C ALA A 82 -12.72 3.80 -5.85
N PHE A 83 -11.67 4.59 -6.13
CA PHE A 83 -11.76 5.96 -6.60
C PHE A 83 -10.59 6.29 -7.53
N ALA A 84 -10.83 7.08 -8.57
CA ALA A 84 -9.82 7.61 -9.47
C ALA A 84 -10.31 8.95 -10.04
N GLY A 85 -9.62 10.07 -9.74
CA GLY A 85 -9.99 11.39 -10.20
C GLY A 85 -9.57 12.52 -9.25
N PRO A 86 -10.09 13.75 -9.46
CA PRO A 86 -9.76 14.91 -8.62
C PRO A 86 -10.38 14.79 -7.22
N LEU A 87 -9.56 15.02 -6.19
CA LEU A 87 -9.94 14.95 -4.78
C LEU A 87 -9.41 16.17 -4.01
N GLY A 88 -9.78 17.36 -4.44
CA GLY A 88 -9.51 18.63 -3.77
C GLY A 88 -8.06 18.85 -3.38
N ILE A 89 -7.74 18.88 -2.08
CA ILE A 89 -6.36 19.10 -1.59
C ILE A 89 -5.39 18.00 -2.02
N TYR A 90 -5.87 16.78 -2.21
CA TYR A 90 -5.06 15.64 -2.70
C TYR A 90 -4.81 15.69 -4.20
N GLY A 91 -5.36 16.68 -4.93
CA GLY A 91 -5.22 16.77 -6.39
C GLY A 91 -5.84 15.58 -7.11
N ASN A 92 -5.21 15.12 -8.18
CA ASN A 92 -5.59 13.84 -8.79
C ASN A 92 -5.19 12.72 -7.85
N ALA A 93 -6.16 11.86 -7.51
CA ALA A 93 -5.95 10.80 -6.53
C ALA A 93 -6.53 9.46 -7.00
N VAL A 94 -5.93 8.38 -6.52
CA VAL A 94 -6.44 7.02 -6.61
C VAL A 94 -6.63 6.48 -5.19
N ILE A 95 -7.74 5.79 -4.94
CA ILE A 95 -7.97 5.02 -3.72
C ILE A 95 -8.17 3.57 -4.11
N ILE A 96 -7.42 2.66 -3.48
CA ILE A 96 -7.52 1.21 -3.69
C ILE A 96 -8.18 0.58 -2.47
N ASP A 97 -9.24 -0.20 -2.70
CA ASP A 97 -9.86 -1.10 -1.73
C ASP A 97 -9.06 -2.41 -1.68
N HIS A 98 -8.50 -2.72 -0.52
CA HIS A 98 -7.77 -3.96 -0.26
C HIS A 98 -8.66 -5.02 0.42
N GLY A 99 -9.92 -4.67 0.68
CA GLY A 99 -10.88 -5.51 1.39
C GLY A 99 -10.81 -5.37 2.91
N LEU A 100 -11.87 -5.82 3.58
CA LEU A 100 -12.01 -5.80 5.04
C LEU A 100 -11.84 -4.40 5.67
N GLY A 101 -12.29 -3.34 4.98
CA GLY A 101 -12.20 -1.97 5.46
C GLY A 101 -10.83 -1.30 5.28
N LEU A 102 -9.86 -1.99 4.66
CA LEU A 102 -8.50 -1.47 4.44
C LEU A 102 -8.36 -0.84 3.05
N PHE A 103 -7.87 0.41 3.01
CA PHE A 103 -7.68 1.18 1.78
C PHE A 103 -6.32 1.87 1.76
N SER A 104 -5.78 2.11 0.56
CA SER A 104 -4.63 3.01 0.35
C SER A 104 -5.01 4.17 -0.58
N LEU A 105 -4.50 5.37 -0.26
CA LEU A 105 -4.70 6.60 -1.02
C LEU A 105 -3.37 7.05 -1.62
N TYR A 106 -3.41 7.45 -2.89
CA TYR A 106 -2.30 7.97 -3.68
C TYR A 106 -2.71 9.35 -4.20
N GLY A 107 -2.09 10.40 -3.68
CA GLY A 107 -2.43 11.79 -3.99
C GLY A 107 -1.36 12.52 -4.81
N HIS A 108 -1.71 13.73 -5.27
CA HIS A 108 -0.89 14.66 -6.03
C HIS A 108 -0.45 14.16 -7.41
N LEU A 109 -1.15 13.17 -7.98
CA LEU A 109 -0.76 12.53 -9.24
C LEU A 109 -0.81 13.49 -10.42
N SER A 110 0.21 13.45 -11.29
CA SER A 110 0.20 14.15 -12.58
C SER A 110 -0.59 13.39 -13.64
N ALA A 111 -0.65 12.04 -13.54
CA ALA A 111 -1.41 11.18 -14.43
C ALA A 111 -2.02 10.02 -13.64
N ILE A 112 -3.22 9.58 -14.05
CA ILE A 112 -3.91 8.38 -13.55
C ILE A 112 -4.07 7.43 -14.74
N ASP A 113 -3.53 6.21 -14.62
CA ASP A 113 -3.51 5.21 -15.68
C ASP A 113 -4.53 4.07 -15.43
N VAL A 114 -5.39 4.24 -14.42
CA VAL A 114 -6.40 3.26 -13.98
C VAL A 114 -7.77 3.91 -13.82
N LYS A 115 -8.82 3.10 -13.77
CA LYS A 115 -10.20 3.55 -13.54
C LYS A 115 -10.88 2.78 -12.42
N VAL A 116 -11.93 3.34 -11.86
CA VAL A 116 -12.76 2.69 -10.84
C VAL A 116 -13.22 1.31 -11.32
N GLY A 117 -13.04 0.31 -10.47
CA GLY A 117 -13.37 -1.08 -10.73
C GLY A 117 -12.21 -1.93 -11.23
N ASP A 118 -11.09 -1.34 -11.66
CA ASP A 118 -9.92 -2.11 -12.09
C ASP A 118 -9.33 -2.91 -10.91
N ALA A 119 -9.01 -4.19 -11.16
CA ALA A 119 -8.25 -5.02 -10.23
C ALA A 119 -6.76 -4.79 -10.45
N LEU A 120 -6.03 -4.49 -9.38
CA LEU A 120 -4.59 -4.23 -9.43
C LEU A 120 -3.82 -5.29 -8.66
N ALA A 121 -2.71 -5.73 -9.23
CA ALA A 121 -1.71 -6.52 -8.52
C ALA A 121 -0.77 -5.58 -7.73
N LYS A 122 -0.18 -6.09 -6.65
CA LYS A 122 0.90 -5.39 -5.95
C LYS A 122 2.02 -5.02 -6.93
N ARG A 123 2.52 -3.78 -6.86
CA ARG A 123 3.54 -3.20 -7.75
C ARG A 123 3.06 -2.92 -9.18
N GLN A 124 1.80 -3.08 -9.50
CA GLN A 124 1.27 -2.61 -10.77
C GLN A 124 1.23 -1.08 -10.80
N VAL A 125 1.70 -0.47 -11.88
CA VAL A 125 1.66 0.99 -12.07
C VAL A 125 0.21 1.46 -12.19
N LEU A 126 -0.12 2.55 -11.48
CA LEU A 126 -1.45 3.15 -11.44
C LEU A 126 -1.47 4.63 -11.92
N GLY A 127 -0.28 5.24 -12.09
CA GLY A 127 -0.14 6.63 -12.50
C GLY A 127 1.28 7.14 -12.30
N LYS A 128 1.42 8.45 -12.18
CA LYS A 128 2.71 9.12 -11.98
C LYS A 128 2.61 10.16 -10.88
N THR A 129 3.71 10.36 -10.13
CA THR A 129 3.82 11.46 -9.17
C THR A 129 3.63 12.81 -9.83
N GLY A 130 3.28 13.83 -9.07
CA GLY A 130 3.07 15.18 -9.56
C GLY A 130 2.92 16.18 -8.43
N GLU A 131 2.32 17.33 -8.78
CA GLU A 131 2.13 18.47 -7.88
C GLU A 131 0.69 19.02 -7.97
N THR A 132 -0.29 18.16 -8.30
CA THR A 132 -1.70 18.56 -8.36
C THR A 132 -2.30 18.73 -6.95
N GLY A 133 -3.32 19.58 -6.81
CA GLY A 133 -3.93 19.90 -5.52
C GLY A 133 -3.09 20.82 -4.65
N LEU A 134 -3.00 20.56 -3.34
CA LEU A 134 -2.24 21.36 -2.38
C LEU A 134 -0.85 20.74 -2.16
N ALA A 135 0.01 20.79 -3.15
CA ALA A 135 1.38 20.30 -3.14
C ALA A 135 2.38 21.44 -3.34
N ALA A 136 3.54 21.39 -2.69
CA ALA A 136 4.62 22.36 -2.81
C ALA A 136 5.68 21.95 -3.86
N GLY A 137 5.53 20.77 -4.45
CA GLY A 137 6.43 20.18 -5.45
C GLY A 137 6.01 18.74 -5.79
N ASP A 138 6.71 18.13 -6.75
CA ASP A 138 6.39 16.77 -7.22
C ASP A 138 6.74 15.72 -6.14
N HIS A 139 5.74 15.05 -5.64
CA HIS A 139 5.85 13.95 -4.67
C HIS A 139 4.61 13.05 -4.71
N LEU A 140 4.65 11.93 -4.02
CA LEU A 140 3.48 11.11 -3.73
C LEU A 140 3.01 11.37 -2.30
N HIS A 141 1.77 11.82 -2.11
CA HIS A 141 1.08 11.67 -0.84
C HIS A 141 0.52 10.25 -0.74
N PHE A 142 0.96 9.49 0.28
CA PHE A 142 0.53 8.11 0.52
C PHE A 142 -0.15 7.97 1.87
N GLY A 143 -1.42 7.56 1.87
CA GLY A 143 -2.20 7.31 3.08
C GLY A 143 -2.71 5.87 3.15
N ILE A 144 -2.87 5.36 4.38
CA ILE A 144 -3.60 4.12 4.67
C ILE A 144 -4.82 4.47 5.51
N TYR A 145 -5.94 3.86 5.17
CA TYR A 145 -7.22 4.06 5.88
C TYR A 145 -7.77 2.70 6.31
N LEU A 146 -8.26 2.62 7.55
CA LEU A 146 -8.96 1.47 8.09
C LEU A 146 -10.32 1.94 8.60
N ASP A 147 -11.40 1.39 8.04
CA ASP A 147 -12.79 1.77 8.34
C ASP A 147 -13.02 3.30 8.27
N GLY A 148 -12.42 3.96 7.27
CA GLY A 148 -12.55 5.40 7.04
C GLY A 148 -11.61 6.27 7.87
N LEU A 149 -10.83 5.71 8.79
CA LEU A 149 -9.86 6.44 9.62
C LEU A 149 -8.47 6.31 9.05
N ALA A 150 -7.75 7.43 8.93
CA ALA A 150 -6.34 7.42 8.56
C ALA A 150 -5.50 6.75 9.67
N VAL A 151 -4.66 5.79 9.29
CA VAL A 151 -3.78 5.04 10.20
C VAL A 151 -2.33 5.18 9.75
N LEU A 152 -1.39 4.86 10.65
CA LEU A 152 0.04 5.02 10.41
C LEU A 152 0.55 4.09 9.28
N PRO A 153 0.97 4.62 8.12
CA PRO A 153 1.32 3.78 6.96
C PRO A 153 2.54 2.89 7.17
N VAL A 154 3.54 3.30 7.98
CA VAL A 154 4.77 2.54 8.19
C VAL A 154 4.54 1.17 8.81
N GLU A 155 3.49 1.01 9.61
CA GLU A 155 3.09 -0.27 10.19
C GLU A 155 2.74 -1.30 9.10
N TRP A 156 2.12 -0.86 8.03
CA TRP A 156 1.71 -1.71 6.91
C TRP A 156 2.87 -2.09 5.99
N TRP A 157 4.00 -1.38 6.06
CA TRP A 157 5.23 -1.75 5.35
C TRP A 157 6.05 -2.80 6.09
N ASP A 158 5.75 -3.04 7.39
CA ASP A 158 6.44 -4.01 8.24
C ASP A 158 5.68 -5.35 8.30
N GLN A 159 6.26 -6.39 7.68
CA GLN A 159 5.70 -7.75 7.69
C GLN A 159 5.57 -8.29 9.12
N LYS A 160 6.55 -7.99 9.98
CA LYS A 160 6.52 -8.48 11.36
C LYS A 160 5.37 -7.86 12.15
N TRP A 161 5.14 -6.54 11.97
CA TRP A 161 4.01 -5.87 12.61
C TRP A 161 2.67 -6.47 12.17
N ILE A 162 2.50 -6.74 10.87
CA ILE A 162 1.29 -7.39 10.31
C ILE A 162 1.10 -8.78 10.92
N ASP A 163 2.16 -9.59 10.96
CA ASP A 163 2.12 -10.94 11.50
C ASP A 163 1.82 -10.97 13.00
N ASP A 164 2.28 -9.97 13.76
CA ASP A 164 2.04 -9.89 15.20
C ASP A 164 0.66 -9.31 15.55
N ASN A 165 0.18 -8.31 14.79
CA ASN A 165 -0.97 -7.49 15.19
C ASN A 165 -2.24 -7.78 14.39
N PHE A 166 -2.12 -8.14 13.11
CA PHE A 166 -3.25 -8.26 12.20
C PHE A 166 -3.56 -9.71 11.84
N THR A 167 -2.57 -10.49 11.45
CA THR A 167 -2.74 -11.88 11.01
C THR A 167 -3.39 -12.79 12.08
N PRO A 168 -3.06 -12.70 13.38
CA PRO A 168 -3.70 -13.50 14.42
C PRO A 168 -5.21 -13.24 14.51
N LYS A 169 -5.63 -11.98 14.36
CA LYS A 169 -7.05 -11.59 14.43
C LYS A 169 -7.86 -12.16 13.26
N LEU A 170 -7.25 -12.27 12.09
CA LEU A 170 -7.89 -12.81 10.88
C LEU A 170 -7.92 -14.35 10.86
N THR A 171 -6.90 -15.00 11.39
CA THR A 171 -6.73 -16.45 11.28
C THR A 171 -7.09 -17.21 12.55
N GLY A 172 -7.28 -16.51 13.68
CA GLY A 172 -7.44 -17.11 15.00
C GLY A 172 -6.18 -17.84 15.51
N ARG A 173 -5.01 -17.65 14.86
CA ARG A 173 -3.72 -18.24 15.21
C ARG A 173 -2.83 -17.23 15.89
N SER A 174 -2.04 -17.66 16.86
CA SER A 174 -1.02 -16.82 17.49
C SER A 174 0.12 -16.50 16.52
N GLY A 175 0.84 -15.38 16.74
CA GLY A 175 2.01 -15.00 15.94
C GLY A 175 3.10 -16.09 15.93
N GLN A 176 3.25 -16.89 17.02
CA GLN A 176 4.17 -18.02 17.08
C GLN A 176 3.78 -19.15 16.13
N GLU A 177 2.51 -19.56 16.10
CA GLU A 177 2.01 -20.59 15.19
C GLU A 177 2.15 -20.21 13.71
N ILE A 178 2.02 -18.91 13.41
CA ILE A 178 2.20 -18.37 12.06
C ILE A 178 3.68 -18.42 11.67
N ALA A 179 4.59 -18.01 12.55
CA ALA A 179 6.03 -18.04 12.33
C ALA A 179 6.54 -19.48 12.11
N GLU A 180 6.06 -20.44 12.88
CA GLU A 180 6.37 -21.87 12.73
C GLU A 180 5.88 -22.42 11.39
N ALA A 181 4.65 -22.08 10.98
CA ALA A 181 4.08 -22.50 9.70
C ALA A 181 4.87 -21.92 8.49
N GLN A 182 5.40 -20.71 8.61
CA GLN A 182 6.26 -20.11 7.59
C GLN A 182 7.63 -20.75 7.52
N GLN A 183 8.23 -21.13 8.65
CA GLN A 183 9.52 -21.83 8.70
C GLN A 183 9.43 -23.22 8.06
N VAL A 184 8.32 -23.95 8.26
CA VAL A 184 8.08 -25.25 7.64
C VAL A 184 8.03 -25.14 6.11
N LYS A 185 7.42 -24.07 5.56
CA LYS A 185 7.36 -23.83 4.10
C LYS A 185 8.71 -23.44 3.48
N LYS A 186 9.64 -22.89 4.27
CA LYS A 186 10.99 -22.48 3.81
C LYS A 186 12.01 -23.62 3.80
N LYS A 187 11.74 -24.77 4.46
CA LYS A 187 12.66 -25.92 4.41
C LYS A 187 12.59 -26.55 3.01
N PRO A 188 13.71 -26.63 2.26
CA PRO A 188 13.72 -27.26 0.94
C PRO A 188 13.35 -28.74 1.09
N LYS A 189 12.45 -29.24 0.24
CA LYS A 189 12.19 -30.67 0.13
C LYS A 189 13.50 -31.37 -0.21
N GLN A 190 14.03 -32.18 0.71
CA GLN A 190 15.17 -33.03 0.42
C GLN A 190 14.77 -33.98 -0.74
N VAL A 191 15.32 -33.75 -1.90
CA VAL A 191 15.21 -34.67 -3.03
C VAL A 191 16.01 -35.91 -2.64
N LYS A 192 15.30 -37.01 -2.35
CA LYS A 192 15.95 -38.31 -2.21
C LYS A 192 16.57 -38.70 -3.54
N THR A 193 17.88 -38.52 -3.67
CA THR A 193 18.63 -39.04 -4.81
C THR A 193 18.65 -40.57 -4.70
N THR A 194 17.88 -41.24 -5.53
CA THR A 194 18.00 -42.70 -5.73
C THR A 194 19.32 -42.97 -6.42
N LYS A 195 20.18 -43.78 -5.79
CA LYS A 195 21.44 -44.24 -6.37
C LYS A 195 21.17 -44.94 -7.69
N PRO A 196 21.96 -44.70 -8.75
CA PRO A 196 21.82 -45.43 -10.01
C PRO A 196 22.21 -46.90 -9.83
N ALA A 197 21.38 -47.80 -10.39
CA ALA A 197 21.62 -49.24 -10.39
C ALA A 197 22.95 -49.58 -11.08
N LYS A 198 23.74 -50.44 -10.43
CA LYS A 198 25.00 -50.92 -11.00
C LYS A 198 24.71 -51.75 -12.27
N HIS A 199 25.34 -51.32 -13.36
CA HIS A 199 25.34 -52.01 -14.65
C HIS A 199 26.10 -53.34 -14.49
N VAL A 200 25.41 -54.47 -14.59
CA VAL A 200 26.01 -55.82 -14.66
C VAL A 200 26.58 -56.00 -16.07
N LYS A 201 27.88 -56.06 -16.20
CA LYS A 201 28.56 -56.47 -17.45
C LYS A 201 28.30 -57.97 -17.68
N ARG A 202 27.51 -58.28 -18.71
CA ARG A 202 27.43 -59.65 -19.26
C ARG A 202 28.74 -59.93 -20.04
N GLY A 203 29.53 -60.88 -19.56
CA GLY A 203 30.68 -61.39 -20.29
C GLY A 203 30.24 -62.16 -21.53
N SER A 204 30.81 -61.81 -22.66
CA SER A 204 30.74 -62.58 -23.89
C SER A 204 31.81 -63.67 -23.85
N ARG A 205 31.38 -64.91 -23.89
CA ARG A 205 32.24 -66.06 -24.26
C ARG A 205 31.95 -66.41 -25.72
N ARG A 206 33.03 -66.47 -26.47
CA ARG A 206 33.31 -66.98 -27.80
C ARG A 206 32.99 -66.04 -28.95
#